data_3274e59accda4c672bb9d0e924849f69
#
_entry.id   3274e59accda4c672bb9d0e924849f69
#
_cell.length_a   1.000
_cell.length_b   1.000
_cell.length_c   1.000
_cell.angle_alpha   90.00
_cell.angle_beta   90.00
_cell.angle_gamma   90.00
#
_symmetry.space_group_name_H-M   'P 1'
#
loop_
_entity.id
_entity.type
_entity.pdbx_description
1 polymer ?
#
loop_
_entity_poly.entity_id
_entity_poly.type
_entity_poly.pdbx_seq_one_letter_code
_entity_poly.pdbx_strand_id
1 'polypeptide(L)'
;MATPRALLALALLAVLSGCASSPAPVADRGDRAAASGSRYTVQKGDTLYSIAWRAGLNWKTLASLNGIGPPYRIQQGQVLRLRATPSKPRTAASPTQSAPKPAASRSKARTAKASPMPTPPPLKGPLRWAWPVSGTVERPFAGSGAALNKGLDIQGAPGSVVRAAAPGVVVYAGAGLRGFSALIIVKHDDTWLSAYAHNAESLVKEGAPVAAGASLARLGRGAQGQRLHFELRRDGKPIDPQTVLPKGGV
;
A
#
# COMPACT_ATOMS: atom_id res chain seq x y z
N MET A 1 -74.77 24.63 -3.04
CA MET A 1 -73.76 25.60 -3.52
C MET A 1 -72.45 25.31 -2.82
N ALA A 2 -71.62 24.56 -3.47
CA ALA A 2 -70.31 24.15 -2.91
C ALA A 2 -69.22 25.15 -3.39
N THR A 3 -68.51 25.73 -2.46
CA THR A 3 -67.53 26.80 -2.68
C THR A 3 -66.25 26.29 -3.38
N PRO A 4 -65.68 27.04 -4.34
CA PRO A 4 -64.54 26.59 -5.18
C PRO A 4 -63.18 26.63 -4.47
N ARG A 5 -63.13 26.66 -3.15
CA ARG A 5 -61.91 26.73 -2.38
C ARG A 5 -61.31 25.38 -2.02
N ALA A 6 -62.03 24.28 -2.19
CA ALA A 6 -61.58 22.93 -1.83
C ALA A 6 -60.77 22.23 -2.94
N LEU A 7 -60.76 22.73 -4.18
CA LEU A 7 -60.04 22.11 -5.30
C LEU A 7 -58.62 22.66 -5.52
N LEU A 8 -58.26 23.78 -4.85
CA LEU A 8 -56.92 24.36 -4.99
C LEU A 8 -55.91 23.79 -3.99
N ALA A 9 -56.36 23.09 -2.95
CA ALA A 9 -55.48 22.49 -1.93
C ALA A 9 -54.97 21.10 -2.29
N LEU A 10 -55.56 20.42 -3.30
CA LEU A 10 -55.17 19.07 -3.69
C LEU A 10 -54.15 19.02 -4.84
N ALA A 11 -53.86 20.15 -5.49
CA ALA A 11 -52.90 20.23 -6.61
C ALA A 11 -51.48 20.60 -6.21
N LEU A 12 -51.21 20.92 -4.92
CA LEU A 12 -49.87 21.37 -4.46
C LEU A 12 -49.09 20.32 -3.68
N LEU A 13 -49.56 19.06 -3.61
CA LEU A 13 -48.92 18.00 -2.86
C LEU A 13 -48.20 16.93 -3.72
N ALA A 14 -48.02 17.17 -5.02
CA ALA A 14 -47.53 16.15 -5.96
C ALA A 14 -46.15 16.44 -6.59
N VAL A 15 -45.32 17.36 -6.05
CA VAL A 15 -44.02 17.72 -6.67
C VAL A 15 -42.87 17.68 -5.66
N LEU A 16 -42.87 16.75 -4.72
CA LEU A 16 -41.70 16.49 -3.84
C LEU A 16 -41.29 15.02 -3.90
N SER A 17 -41.34 14.41 -5.09
CA SER A 17 -40.57 13.18 -5.35
C SER A 17 -39.13 13.56 -5.67
N GLY A 18 -38.43 14.10 -4.69
CA GLY A 18 -37.00 14.35 -4.75
C GLY A 18 -36.28 13.00 -4.96
N CYS A 19 -35.60 12.86 -6.09
CA CYS A 19 -34.67 11.79 -6.34
C CYS A 19 -33.66 11.72 -5.18
N ALA A 20 -33.82 10.77 -4.27
CA ALA A 20 -32.78 10.35 -3.38
C ALA A 20 -31.70 9.67 -4.23
N SER A 21 -30.78 10.47 -4.77
CA SER A 21 -29.55 9.97 -5.36
C SER A 21 -28.75 9.34 -4.23
N SER A 22 -28.93 8.04 -4.01
CA SER A 22 -27.98 7.26 -3.21
C SER A 22 -26.60 7.49 -3.79
N PRO A 23 -25.61 7.96 -3.01
CA PRO A 23 -24.25 8.02 -3.52
C PRO A 23 -23.87 6.60 -3.94
N ALA A 24 -23.57 6.43 -5.21
CA ALA A 24 -23.09 5.17 -5.72
C ALA A 24 -21.90 4.75 -4.87
N PRO A 25 -21.82 3.48 -4.41
CA PRO A 25 -20.65 3.01 -3.71
C PRO A 25 -19.45 3.25 -4.64
N VAL A 26 -18.51 4.09 -4.20
CA VAL A 26 -17.23 4.29 -4.89
C VAL A 26 -16.54 2.94 -4.85
N ALA A 27 -16.84 2.12 -5.85
CA ALA A 27 -16.21 0.84 -6.00
C ALA A 27 -14.74 1.12 -6.26
N ASP A 28 -13.90 0.69 -5.33
CA ASP A 28 -12.44 0.55 -5.40
C ASP A 28 -12.07 -0.46 -6.51
N ARG A 29 -12.53 -0.16 -7.74
CA ARG A 29 -12.29 -0.96 -8.95
C ARG A 29 -11.00 -0.56 -9.68
N GLY A 30 -10.49 0.66 -9.41
CA GLY A 30 -9.32 1.19 -10.14
C GLY A 30 -8.02 0.47 -9.78
N ASP A 31 -7.80 0.16 -8.50
CA ASP A 31 -6.54 -0.43 -8.03
C ASP A 31 -6.51 -1.95 -8.17
N ARG A 32 -7.64 -2.62 -8.02
CA ARG A 32 -7.75 -4.05 -8.31
C ARG A 32 -7.60 -4.34 -9.80
N ALA A 33 -8.11 -3.49 -10.68
CA ALA A 33 -7.96 -3.67 -12.13
C ALA A 33 -6.51 -3.47 -12.57
N ALA A 34 -5.79 -2.49 -12.01
CA ALA A 34 -4.37 -2.26 -12.31
C ALA A 34 -3.46 -3.37 -11.75
N ALA A 35 -3.81 -3.94 -10.58
CA ALA A 35 -3.04 -5.00 -9.93
C ALA A 35 -3.52 -6.43 -10.28
N SER A 36 -4.73 -6.60 -10.83
CA SER A 36 -5.25 -7.90 -11.27
C SER A 36 -4.80 -8.30 -12.68
N GLY A 37 -4.18 -7.38 -13.43
CA GLY A 37 -3.51 -7.66 -14.69
C GLY A 37 -2.30 -8.59 -14.50
N SER A 38 -1.92 -9.32 -15.54
CA SER A 38 -0.71 -10.16 -15.53
C SER A 38 0.59 -9.32 -15.56
N ARG A 39 0.50 -8.02 -15.82
CA ARG A 39 1.62 -7.08 -15.94
C ARG A 39 1.29 -5.73 -15.29
N TYR A 40 2.34 -5.05 -14.83
CA TYR A 40 2.25 -3.70 -14.26
C TYR A 40 3.38 -2.84 -14.80
N THR A 41 3.09 -1.60 -15.20
CA THR A 41 4.10 -0.62 -15.60
C THR A 41 4.46 0.24 -14.40
N VAL A 42 5.74 0.21 -14.03
CA VAL A 42 6.30 0.96 -12.89
C VAL A 42 6.08 2.46 -13.08
N GLN A 43 5.49 3.10 -12.09
CA GLN A 43 5.24 4.54 -12.06
C GLN A 43 6.28 5.27 -11.20
N LYS A 44 6.33 6.60 -11.32
CA LYS A 44 7.19 7.44 -10.47
C LYS A 44 6.82 7.25 -9.00
N GLY A 45 7.82 6.97 -8.16
CA GLY A 45 7.63 6.74 -6.71
C GLY A 45 7.25 5.31 -6.34
N ASP A 46 7.12 4.40 -7.31
CA ASP A 46 6.95 2.99 -6.99
C ASP A 46 8.24 2.35 -6.50
N THR A 47 8.11 1.44 -5.54
CA THR A 47 9.15 0.48 -5.17
C THR A 47 8.67 -0.94 -5.49
N LEU A 48 9.60 -1.89 -5.61
CA LEU A 48 9.23 -3.30 -5.77
C LEU A 48 8.29 -3.77 -4.64
N TYR A 49 8.53 -3.26 -3.43
CA TYR A 49 7.73 -3.57 -2.24
C TYR A 49 6.32 -2.99 -2.32
N SER A 50 6.16 -1.74 -2.76
CA SER A 50 4.84 -1.11 -2.90
C SER A 50 4.00 -1.78 -3.98
N ILE A 51 4.62 -2.21 -5.09
CA ILE A 51 3.94 -2.95 -6.16
C ILE A 51 3.52 -4.34 -5.67
N ALA A 52 4.42 -5.08 -5.00
CA ALA A 52 4.11 -6.37 -4.41
C ALA A 52 2.97 -6.26 -3.38
N TRP A 53 3.01 -5.22 -2.54
CA TRP A 53 1.97 -4.93 -1.56
C TRP A 53 0.60 -4.74 -2.22
N ARG A 54 0.49 -3.88 -3.23
CA ARG A 54 -0.76 -3.67 -3.99
C ARG A 54 -1.28 -4.93 -4.65
N ALA A 55 -0.37 -5.70 -5.26
CA ALA A 55 -0.72 -6.94 -5.96
C ALA A 55 -1.03 -8.11 -5.01
N GLY A 56 -0.83 -7.97 -3.69
CA GLY A 56 -0.99 -9.06 -2.72
C GLY A 56 0.03 -10.18 -2.91
N LEU A 57 1.22 -9.85 -3.42
CA LEU A 57 2.29 -10.78 -3.69
C LEU A 57 3.39 -10.69 -2.63
N ASN A 58 4.11 -11.81 -2.45
CA ASN A 58 5.40 -11.76 -1.80
C ASN A 58 6.39 -10.99 -2.71
N TRP A 59 7.10 -10.02 -2.15
CA TRP A 59 8.05 -9.20 -2.91
C TRP A 59 9.20 -10.01 -3.54
N LYS A 60 9.65 -11.10 -2.88
CA LYS A 60 10.65 -12.02 -3.43
C LYS A 60 10.11 -12.76 -4.66
N THR A 61 8.86 -13.20 -4.61
CA THR A 61 8.17 -13.81 -5.74
C THR A 61 8.10 -12.83 -6.90
N LEU A 62 7.72 -11.56 -6.64
CA LEU A 62 7.70 -10.53 -7.67
C LEU A 62 9.10 -10.28 -8.25
N ALA A 63 10.12 -10.22 -7.41
CA ALA A 63 11.51 -10.08 -7.83
C ALA A 63 11.94 -11.24 -8.75
N SER A 64 11.72 -12.49 -8.32
CA SER A 64 12.08 -13.70 -9.06
C SER A 64 11.35 -13.80 -10.41
N LEU A 65 10.06 -13.49 -10.46
CA LEU A 65 9.27 -13.47 -11.71
C LEU A 65 9.82 -12.50 -12.76
N ASN A 66 10.58 -11.50 -12.33
CA ASN A 66 11.09 -10.43 -13.17
C ASN A 66 12.62 -10.41 -13.28
N GLY A 67 13.32 -11.39 -12.69
CA GLY A 67 14.79 -11.45 -12.71
C GLY A 67 15.44 -10.27 -11.98
N ILE A 68 14.77 -9.70 -10.96
CA ILE A 68 15.27 -8.55 -10.20
C ILE A 68 16.02 -9.06 -8.97
N GLY A 69 17.35 -8.88 -8.97
CA GLY A 69 18.23 -9.20 -7.83
C GLY A 69 18.47 -8.00 -6.91
N PRO A 70 19.21 -8.24 -5.80
CA PRO A 70 19.64 -7.15 -4.94
C PRO A 70 20.40 -6.06 -5.75
N PRO A 71 20.21 -4.81 -5.44
CA PRO A 71 19.39 -4.19 -4.37
C PRO A 71 17.90 -3.97 -4.71
N TYR A 72 17.31 -4.80 -5.56
CA TYR A 72 15.88 -4.83 -5.92
C TYR A 72 15.35 -3.52 -6.53
N ARG A 73 16.18 -2.87 -7.33
CA ARG A 73 15.83 -1.61 -8.00
C ARG A 73 14.95 -1.85 -9.21
N ILE A 74 13.98 -0.99 -9.37
CA ILE A 74 13.09 -0.93 -10.54
C ILE A 74 13.18 0.47 -11.16
N GLN A 75 12.82 0.59 -12.42
CA GLN A 75 12.86 1.85 -13.15
C GLN A 75 11.46 2.26 -13.58
N GLN A 76 11.18 3.56 -13.58
CA GLN A 76 9.94 4.08 -14.15
C GLN A 76 9.80 3.64 -15.61
N GLY A 77 8.59 3.18 -15.98
CA GLY A 77 8.31 2.63 -17.31
C GLY A 77 8.64 1.14 -17.45
N GLN A 78 9.38 0.53 -16.51
CA GLN A 78 9.65 -0.90 -16.53
C GLN A 78 8.33 -1.68 -16.39
N VAL A 79 8.15 -2.74 -17.21
CA VAL A 79 6.98 -3.61 -17.13
C VAL A 79 7.29 -4.83 -16.30
N LEU A 80 6.58 -4.99 -15.18
CA LEU A 80 6.71 -6.13 -14.29
C LEU A 80 5.60 -7.16 -14.53
N ARG A 81 5.97 -8.44 -14.51
CA ARG A 81 5.02 -9.57 -14.49
C ARG A 81 4.54 -9.75 -13.05
N LEU A 82 3.22 -9.78 -12.85
CA LEU A 82 2.60 -10.00 -11.54
C LEU A 82 2.19 -11.46 -11.32
N ARG A 83 2.18 -12.28 -12.39
CA ARG A 83 1.83 -13.71 -12.33
C ARG A 83 2.81 -14.50 -13.19
N ALA A 84 3.09 -15.73 -12.78
CA ALA A 84 3.74 -16.69 -13.65
C ALA A 84 2.77 -17.01 -14.80
N THR A 85 3.11 -16.61 -16.02
CA THR A 85 2.47 -17.18 -17.19
C THR A 85 3.03 -18.59 -17.34
N PRO A 86 2.20 -19.63 -17.55
CA PRO A 86 2.74 -20.93 -17.93
C PRO A 86 3.47 -20.73 -19.26
N SER A 87 4.78 -20.67 -19.21
CA SER A 87 5.62 -20.60 -20.39
C SER A 87 5.66 -22.01 -20.99
N LYS A 88 4.99 -22.19 -22.14
CA LYS A 88 5.29 -23.29 -23.05
C LYS A 88 6.82 -23.28 -23.25
N PRO A 89 7.52 -24.42 -23.15
CA PRO A 89 8.96 -24.46 -23.32
C PRO A 89 9.33 -23.82 -24.66
N ARG A 90 10.02 -22.72 -24.60
CA ARG A 90 10.58 -22.08 -25.79
C ARG A 90 11.87 -22.82 -26.06
N THR A 91 11.83 -23.72 -27.04
CA THR A 91 13.01 -24.31 -27.66
C THR A 91 14.01 -23.21 -27.97
N ALA A 92 15.22 -23.40 -27.49
CA ALA A 92 16.34 -22.50 -27.68
C ALA A 92 16.60 -22.32 -29.19
N ALA A 93 16.32 -21.12 -29.71
CA ALA A 93 16.84 -20.69 -31.00
C ALA A 93 18.08 -19.82 -30.69
N SER A 94 19.24 -20.29 -31.14
CA SER A 94 20.52 -19.62 -31.11
C SER A 94 20.45 -18.23 -31.76
N PRO A 95 21.22 -17.26 -31.22
CA PRO A 95 21.26 -15.92 -31.79
C PRO A 95 22.18 -15.91 -33.02
N THR A 96 21.60 -15.65 -34.18
CA THR A 96 22.36 -15.21 -35.37
C THR A 96 22.73 -13.74 -35.16
N GLN A 97 24.04 -13.49 -35.17
CA GLN A 97 24.64 -12.17 -35.16
C GLN A 97 24.28 -11.42 -36.44
N SER A 98 23.88 -10.19 -36.30
CA SER A 98 24.07 -9.14 -37.31
C SER A 98 24.08 -7.80 -36.59
N ALA A 99 25.25 -7.22 -36.46
CA ALA A 99 25.46 -5.82 -36.09
C ALA A 99 25.18 -4.91 -37.26
N PRO A 100 24.66 -3.72 -37.03
CA PRO A 100 25.28 -2.52 -37.55
C PRO A 100 25.54 -1.50 -36.44
N LYS A 101 26.72 -0.93 -36.48
CA LYS A 101 27.21 0.17 -35.67
C LYS A 101 26.53 1.46 -36.12
N PRO A 102 26.01 2.27 -35.22
CA PRO A 102 25.92 3.69 -35.47
C PRO A 102 26.57 4.53 -34.38
N ALA A 103 27.01 5.65 -34.87
CA ALA A 103 27.73 6.76 -34.36
C ALA A 103 27.32 7.29 -32.97
N ALA A 104 28.35 7.79 -32.29
CA ALA A 104 28.31 8.49 -31.02
C ALA A 104 27.45 9.76 -31.07
N SER A 105 26.51 9.87 -30.12
CA SER A 105 26.03 11.13 -29.60
C SER A 105 26.21 11.14 -28.10
N ARG A 106 27.20 11.88 -27.63
CA ARG A 106 27.51 12.08 -26.21
C ARG A 106 26.48 13.05 -25.62
N SER A 107 25.42 12.52 -25.00
CA SER A 107 24.65 13.28 -24.04
C SER A 107 25.11 12.87 -22.62
N LYS A 108 25.76 13.83 -21.93
CA LYS A 108 26.15 13.69 -20.52
C LYS A 108 24.89 13.73 -19.66
N ALA A 109 24.25 12.59 -19.48
CA ALA A 109 23.30 12.40 -18.39
C ALA A 109 24.12 12.25 -17.09
N ARG A 110 24.05 13.26 -16.21
CA ARG A 110 24.54 13.15 -14.82
C ARG A 110 23.83 11.97 -14.15
N THR A 111 24.55 10.88 -14.05
CA THR A 111 24.15 9.72 -13.24
C THR A 111 24.10 10.17 -11.78
N ALA A 112 22.92 10.44 -11.25
CA ALA A 112 22.74 10.58 -9.81
C ALA A 112 23.12 9.23 -9.19
N LYS A 113 24.21 9.24 -8.42
CA LYS A 113 24.75 8.10 -7.69
C LYS A 113 23.72 7.72 -6.62
N ALA A 114 22.82 6.80 -6.96
CA ALA A 114 21.83 6.29 -6.04
C ALA A 114 22.55 5.38 -5.01
N SER A 115 22.57 5.79 -3.75
CA SER A 115 23.13 5.02 -2.65
C SER A 115 22.45 3.64 -2.55
N PRO A 116 23.17 2.58 -2.19
CA PRO A 116 22.59 1.26 -1.92
C PRO A 116 21.52 1.40 -0.83
N MET A 117 20.37 0.74 -0.99
CA MET A 117 19.41 0.63 0.12
C MET A 117 20.10 -0.06 1.29
N PRO A 118 20.05 0.52 2.51
CA PRO A 118 20.59 -0.13 3.68
C PRO A 118 19.89 -1.49 3.88
N THR A 119 20.68 -2.55 3.96
CA THR A 119 20.17 -3.83 4.42
C THR A 119 19.89 -3.69 5.91
N PRO A 120 18.75 -4.13 6.44
CA PRO A 120 18.53 -4.14 7.89
C PRO A 120 19.67 -4.86 8.56
N PRO A 121 20.21 -4.38 9.69
CA PRO A 121 21.11 -5.18 10.48
C PRO A 121 20.44 -6.51 10.79
N PRO A 122 21.15 -7.64 10.72
CA PRO A 122 20.58 -8.95 11.00
C PRO A 122 20.01 -8.93 12.41
N LEU A 123 18.69 -9.15 12.51
CA LEU A 123 18.00 -9.19 13.79
C LEU A 123 18.51 -10.42 14.55
N LYS A 124 19.14 -10.20 15.69
CA LYS A 124 19.51 -11.28 16.61
C LYS A 124 18.26 -11.69 17.40
N GLY A 125 17.62 -12.78 16.99
CA GLY A 125 16.46 -13.35 17.68
C GLY A 125 15.10 -13.10 17.01
N PRO A 126 14.01 -13.65 17.58
CA PRO A 126 12.65 -13.48 17.04
C PRO A 126 12.20 -12.03 17.12
N LEU A 127 11.40 -11.60 16.12
CA LEU A 127 10.78 -10.27 16.12
C LEU A 127 9.91 -10.11 17.36
N ARG A 128 10.15 -9.03 18.11
CA ARG A 128 9.27 -8.58 19.19
C ARG A 128 8.41 -7.45 18.66
N TRP A 129 7.11 -7.63 18.72
CA TRP A 129 6.13 -6.68 18.23
C TRP A 129 5.63 -5.76 19.34
N ALA A 130 5.35 -4.52 18.99
CA ALA A 130 4.76 -3.52 19.87
C ALA A 130 3.60 -2.81 19.15
N TRP A 131 2.67 -2.27 19.90
CA TRP A 131 1.58 -1.48 19.34
C TRP A 131 2.13 -0.21 18.67
N PRO A 132 1.67 0.09 17.42
CA PRO A 132 2.22 1.21 16.66
C PRO A 132 1.72 2.57 17.14
N VAL A 133 0.61 2.61 17.83
CA VAL A 133 0.01 3.82 18.41
C VAL A 133 -0.84 3.42 19.61
N SER A 134 -0.98 4.30 20.60
CA SER A 134 -1.96 4.13 21.68
C SER A 134 -3.33 4.58 21.23
N GLY A 135 -4.37 3.80 21.56
CA GLY A 135 -5.73 4.12 21.13
C GLY A 135 -6.69 2.95 21.28
N THR A 136 -7.72 2.90 20.49
CA THR A 136 -8.75 1.84 20.50
C THR A 136 -8.86 1.21 19.11
N VAL A 137 -8.92 -0.12 19.05
CA VAL A 137 -9.18 -0.81 17.78
C VAL A 137 -10.67 -0.63 17.43
N GLU A 138 -10.95 0.23 16.42
CA GLU A 138 -12.31 0.44 15.92
C GLU A 138 -12.76 -0.63 14.93
N ARG A 139 -11.83 -1.06 14.08
CA ARG A 139 -12.11 -2.12 13.10
C ARG A 139 -11.03 -3.20 13.22
N PRO A 140 -11.39 -4.38 13.68
CA PRO A 140 -10.47 -5.51 13.74
C PRO A 140 -10.15 -6.06 12.35
N PHE A 141 -9.17 -6.92 12.28
CA PHE A 141 -8.84 -7.69 11.08
C PHE A 141 -10.02 -8.56 10.66
N ALA A 142 -10.34 -8.54 9.35
CA ALA A 142 -11.34 -9.40 8.73
C ALA A 142 -10.82 -9.85 7.36
N GLY A 143 -10.32 -11.07 7.28
CA GLY A 143 -9.63 -11.58 6.09
C GLY A 143 -10.53 -11.80 4.88
N SER A 144 -11.86 -11.80 5.04
CA SER A 144 -12.84 -12.05 3.98
C SER A 144 -14.23 -11.48 4.35
N GLY A 145 -15.14 -11.51 3.37
CA GLY A 145 -16.53 -11.10 3.57
C GLY A 145 -16.77 -9.60 3.33
N ALA A 146 -17.98 -9.13 3.67
CA ALA A 146 -18.41 -7.75 3.44
C ALA A 146 -17.63 -6.73 4.30
N ALA A 147 -17.11 -7.15 5.44
CA ALA A 147 -16.34 -6.32 6.36
C ALA A 147 -14.83 -6.44 6.13
N LEU A 148 -14.38 -6.83 4.92
CA LEU A 148 -12.96 -7.03 4.60
C LEU A 148 -12.10 -5.89 5.14
N ASN A 149 -11.19 -6.24 6.05
CA ASN A 149 -10.16 -5.36 6.61
C ASN A 149 -8.85 -6.16 6.74
N LYS A 150 -7.83 -5.79 5.97
CA LYS A 150 -6.56 -6.54 5.93
C LYS A 150 -5.61 -6.23 7.09
N GLY A 151 -6.03 -5.37 8.00
CA GLY A 151 -5.27 -4.94 9.16
C GLY A 151 -6.16 -4.53 10.32
N LEU A 152 -5.67 -3.67 11.18
CA LEU A 152 -6.41 -3.02 12.26
C LEU A 152 -6.59 -1.54 11.94
N ASP A 153 -7.78 -1.01 12.15
CA ASP A 153 -7.99 0.43 12.19
C ASP A 153 -7.99 0.86 13.66
N ILE A 154 -6.98 1.63 14.05
CA ILE A 154 -6.76 2.03 15.43
C ILE A 154 -7.03 3.54 15.54
N GLN A 155 -8.03 3.90 16.32
CA GLN A 155 -8.35 5.29 16.66
C GLN A 155 -7.34 5.77 17.71
N GLY A 156 -6.57 6.81 17.36
CA GLY A 156 -5.61 7.45 18.25
C GLY A 156 -5.98 8.90 18.54
N ALA A 157 -5.29 9.54 19.48
CA ALA A 157 -5.45 10.97 19.71
C ALA A 157 -4.90 11.77 18.50
N PRO A 158 -5.49 12.95 18.17
CA PRO A 158 -5.05 13.77 17.05
C PRO A 158 -3.57 14.14 17.15
N GLY A 159 -2.82 13.88 16.08
CA GLY A 159 -1.38 14.18 16.02
C GLY A 159 -0.48 13.21 16.80
N SER A 160 -1.03 12.12 17.33
CA SER A 160 -0.24 11.06 17.99
C SER A 160 0.87 10.55 17.09
N VAL A 161 1.99 10.19 17.70
CA VAL A 161 3.13 9.61 16.99
C VAL A 161 2.85 8.15 16.68
N VAL A 162 2.92 7.81 15.40
CA VAL A 162 2.92 6.43 14.91
C VAL A 162 4.34 5.89 14.98
N ARG A 163 4.52 4.72 15.57
CA ARG A 163 5.82 4.11 15.86
C ARG A 163 6.01 2.80 15.10
N ALA A 164 7.26 2.45 14.82
CA ALA A 164 7.62 1.16 14.24
C ALA A 164 7.26 0.03 15.21
N ALA A 165 6.41 -0.88 14.79
CA ALA A 165 5.97 -2.01 15.61
C ALA A 165 7.09 -3.04 15.88
N ALA A 166 8.11 -3.07 15.03
CA ALA A 166 9.32 -3.88 15.19
C ALA A 166 10.49 -3.20 14.44
N PRO A 167 11.76 -3.57 14.70
CA PRO A 167 12.89 -2.99 13.99
C PRO A 167 12.89 -3.42 12.51
N GLY A 168 13.44 -2.58 11.63
CA GLY A 168 13.47 -2.87 10.19
C GLY A 168 14.04 -1.76 9.34
N VAL A 169 13.73 -1.77 8.05
CA VAL A 169 14.06 -0.70 7.09
C VAL A 169 12.80 -0.24 6.39
N VAL A 170 12.65 1.07 6.25
CA VAL A 170 11.56 1.68 5.47
C VAL A 170 11.79 1.37 3.99
N VAL A 171 10.90 0.61 3.38
CA VAL A 171 10.99 0.21 1.96
C VAL A 171 10.00 0.95 1.07
N TYR A 172 9.14 1.76 1.68
CA TYR A 172 8.25 2.71 1.02
C TYR A 172 7.84 3.80 1.99
N ALA A 173 7.84 5.05 1.56
CA ALA A 173 7.29 6.19 2.29
C ALA A 173 6.72 7.21 1.29
N GLY A 174 5.39 7.26 1.13
CA GLY A 174 4.77 8.13 0.14
C GLY A 174 3.24 8.16 0.23
N ALA A 175 2.65 9.08 -0.53
CA ALA A 175 1.19 9.26 -0.67
C ALA A 175 0.66 8.73 -2.02
N GLY A 176 1.51 8.07 -2.83
CA GLY A 176 1.19 7.70 -4.20
C GLY A 176 0.30 6.46 -4.37
N LEU A 177 -0.06 5.78 -3.29
CA LEU A 177 -0.94 4.62 -3.35
C LEU A 177 -2.39 5.06 -3.15
N ARG A 178 -3.23 4.90 -4.18
CA ARG A 178 -4.67 5.18 -4.09
C ARG A 178 -5.30 4.39 -2.94
N GLY A 179 -6.19 5.03 -2.20
CA GLY A 179 -6.83 4.44 -1.01
C GLY A 179 -6.04 4.59 0.29
N PHE A 180 -4.79 5.05 0.21
CA PHE A 180 -3.96 5.31 1.38
C PHE A 180 -3.37 6.71 1.30
N SER A 181 -3.81 7.61 2.17
CA SER A 181 -3.08 8.86 2.40
C SER A 181 -1.82 8.52 3.21
N ALA A 182 -0.66 9.03 2.82
CA ALA A 182 0.64 8.82 3.45
C ALA A 182 0.84 7.40 4.04
N LEU A 183 1.34 6.50 3.20
CA LEU A 183 1.65 5.11 3.55
C LEU A 183 3.15 4.95 3.81
N ILE A 184 3.49 4.24 4.88
CA ILE A 184 4.85 3.78 5.18
C ILE A 184 4.83 2.26 5.22
N ILE A 185 5.78 1.61 4.53
CA ILE A 185 6.00 0.16 4.63
C ILE A 185 7.39 -0.08 5.20
N VAL A 186 7.45 -0.90 6.25
CA VAL A 186 8.71 -1.33 6.89
C VAL A 186 8.93 -2.81 6.60
N LYS A 187 10.12 -3.14 6.08
CA LYS A 187 10.61 -4.51 5.95
C LYS A 187 11.38 -4.86 7.21
N HIS A 188 10.90 -5.87 7.93
CA HIS A 188 11.55 -6.34 9.16
C HIS A 188 12.57 -7.43 8.88
N ASP A 189 12.17 -8.40 8.07
CA ASP A 189 13.04 -9.46 7.56
C ASP A 189 12.58 -9.89 6.16
N ASP A 190 12.95 -11.08 5.75
CA ASP A 190 12.63 -11.59 4.41
C ASP A 190 11.18 -12.04 4.25
N THR A 191 10.46 -12.23 5.35
CA THR A 191 9.09 -12.73 5.38
C THR A 191 8.09 -11.69 5.87
N TRP A 192 8.52 -10.78 6.78
CA TRP A 192 7.65 -9.85 7.47
C TRP A 192 7.73 -8.42 6.95
N LEU A 193 6.56 -7.88 6.64
CA LEU A 193 6.34 -6.47 6.33
C LEU A 193 5.25 -5.91 7.25
N SER A 194 5.41 -4.67 7.69
CA SER A 194 4.33 -3.88 8.29
C SER A 194 4.01 -2.66 7.46
N ALA A 195 2.75 -2.22 7.48
CA ALA A 195 2.30 -1.01 6.83
C ALA A 195 1.52 -0.12 7.79
N TYR A 196 1.73 1.18 7.62
CA TYR A 196 1.17 2.24 8.44
C TYR A 196 0.55 3.26 7.49
N ALA A 197 -0.77 3.30 7.40
CA ALA A 197 -1.50 4.17 6.47
C ALA A 197 -2.42 5.16 7.18
N HIS A 198 -2.91 6.13 6.39
CA HIS A 198 -3.72 7.26 6.84
C HIS A 198 -2.96 8.25 7.76
N ASN A 199 -1.62 8.28 7.63
CA ASN A 199 -0.81 9.26 8.30
C ASN A 199 -1.01 10.66 7.70
N ALA A 200 -0.85 11.70 8.50
CA ALA A 200 -0.84 13.08 8.02
C ALA A 200 0.54 13.49 7.52
N GLU A 201 1.58 13.04 8.22
CA GLU A 201 2.96 13.41 7.96
C GLU A 201 3.88 12.21 8.16
N SER A 202 4.76 11.97 7.20
CA SER A 202 5.85 10.99 7.33
C SER A 202 7.08 11.65 7.95
N LEU A 203 7.61 11.06 9.02
CA LEU A 203 8.84 11.51 9.69
C LEU A 203 10.07 10.77 9.20
N VAL A 204 9.91 9.80 8.31
CA VAL A 204 10.97 8.94 7.77
C VAL A 204 10.97 8.95 6.26
N LYS A 205 12.10 8.57 5.68
CA LYS A 205 12.30 8.42 4.23
C LYS A 205 12.56 6.97 3.89
N GLU A 206 12.30 6.62 2.64
CA GLU A 206 12.67 5.32 2.09
C GLU A 206 14.18 5.06 2.27
N GLY A 207 14.52 3.83 2.63
CA GLY A 207 15.88 3.41 2.97
C GLY A 207 16.28 3.64 4.43
N ALA A 208 15.50 4.36 5.24
CA ALA A 208 15.84 4.62 6.63
C ALA A 208 15.77 3.34 7.48
N PRO A 209 16.82 2.97 8.24
CA PRO A 209 16.72 1.96 9.27
C PRO A 209 15.92 2.50 10.46
N VAL A 210 15.06 1.66 11.04
CA VAL A 210 14.22 2.01 12.18
C VAL A 210 14.33 0.95 13.28
N ALA A 211 14.49 1.40 14.52
CA ALA A 211 14.39 0.55 15.70
C ALA A 211 12.91 0.32 16.06
N ALA A 212 12.61 -0.71 16.86
CA ALA A 212 11.29 -0.85 17.47
C ALA A 212 10.94 0.42 18.27
N GLY A 213 9.72 0.93 18.13
CA GLY A 213 9.27 2.14 18.80
C GLY A 213 9.77 3.45 18.17
N ALA A 214 10.61 3.43 17.12
CA ALA A 214 11.04 4.63 16.42
C ALA A 214 9.85 5.37 15.80
N SER A 215 9.86 6.70 15.83
CA SER A 215 8.80 7.53 15.25
C SER A 215 8.80 7.43 13.72
N LEU A 216 7.69 7.00 13.14
CA LEU A 216 7.52 6.86 11.69
C LEU A 216 6.71 8.00 11.10
N ALA A 217 5.64 8.41 11.78
CA ALA A 217 4.67 9.36 11.27
C ALA A 217 3.88 10.02 12.41
N ARG A 218 2.99 10.95 12.04
CA ARG A 218 1.96 11.51 12.92
C ARG A 218 0.58 11.22 12.35
N LEU A 219 -0.38 10.90 13.22
CA LEU A 219 -1.78 10.85 12.85
C LEU A 219 -2.29 12.25 12.47
N GLY A 220 -3.27 12.29 11.56
CA GLY A 220 -3.96 13.51 11.21
C GLY A 220 -4.80 14.06 12.36
N ARG A 221 -5.24 15.32 12.18
CA ARG A 221 -6.06 16.04 13.17
C ARG A 221 -7.54 16.08 12.79
N GLY A 222 -7.90 15.78 11.54
CA GLY A 222 -9.28 15.74 11.07
C GLY A 222 -9.97 14.42 11.43
N ALA A 223 -11.31 14.40 11.40
CA ALA A 223 -12.12 13.24 11.79
C ALA A 223 -11.73 11.92 11.09
N GLN A 224 -11.24 12.01 9.85
CA GLN A 224 -10.76 10.85 9.09
C GLN A 224 -9.26 10.55 9.29
N GLY A 225 -8.49 11.50 9.85
CA GLY A 225 -7.04 11.38 10.02
C GLY A 225 -6.59 10.91 11.40
N GLN A 226 -7.52 10.64 12.32
CA GLN A 226 -7.22 10.16 13.68
C GLN A 226 -7.08 8.63 13.75
N ARG A 227 -7.20 7.96 12.62
CA ARG A 227 -7.20 6.50 12.51
C ARG A 227 -5.95 6.03 11.78
N LEU A 228 -5.19 5.17 12.43
CA LEU A 228 -4.13 4.42 11.79
C LEU A 228 -4.69 3.14 11.20
N HIS A 229 -4.49 2.90 9.90
CA HIS A 229 -4.63 1.57 9.36
C HIS A 229 -3.28 0.86 9.48
N PHE A 230 -3.22 -0.17 10.31
CA PHE A 230 -2.03 -0.97 10.59
C PHE A 230 -2.20 -2.38 10.03
N GLU A 231 -1.34 -2.76 9.09
CA GLU A 231 -1.38 -4.07 8.45
C GLU A 231 -0.06 -4.82 8.66
N LEU A 232 -0.15 -6.10 8.99
CA LEU A 232 1.00 -7.02 8.97
C LEU A 232 0.85 -8.03 7.84
N ARG A 233 1.95 -8.29 7.15
CA ARG A 233 2.02 -9.36 6.15
C ARG A 233 3.16 -10.31 6.43
N ARG A 234 2.85 -11.58 6.33
CA ARG A 234 3.82 -12.66 6.31
C ARG A 234 3.82 -13.31 4.94
N ASP A 235 4.96 -13.35 4.27
CA ASP A 235 5.10 -13.89 2.90
C ASP A 235 4.11 -13.27 1.90
N GLY A 236 3.86 -11.95 2.03
CA GLY A 236 2.94 -11.19 1.19
C GLY A 236 1.46 -11.32 1.55
N LYS A 237 1.08 -12.24 2.45
CA LYS A 237 -0.30 -12.45 2.88
C LYS A 237 -0.62 -11.63 4.13
N PRO A 238 -1.73 -10.88 4.16
CA PRO A 238 -2.20 -10.23 5.38
C PRO A 238 -2.48 -11.24 6.47
N ILE A 239 -2.09 -10.93 7.69
CA ILE A 239 -2.40 -11.68 8.89
C ILE A 239 -3.05 -10.77 9.92
N ASP A 240 -3.79 -11.35 10.87
CA ASP A 240 -4.32 -10.60 12.00
C ASP A 240 -3.18 -10.12 12.91
N PRO A 241 -2.96 -8.80 13.02
CA PRO A 241 -1.88 -8.27 13.84
C PRO A 241 -2.02 -8.61 15.33
N GLN A 242 -3.24 -8.83 15.83
CA GLN A 242 -3.49 -9.15 17.24
C GLN A 242 -2.92 -10.52 17.64
N THR A 243 -2.60 -11.38 16.66
CA THR A 243 -1.99 -12.70 16.93
C THR A 243 -0.53 -12.60 17.39
N VAL A 244 0.15 -11.48 17.09
CA VAL A 244 1.56 -11.26 17.41
C VAL A 244 1.81 -10.04 18.29
N LEU A 245 0.87 -9.10 18.36
CA LEU A 245 0.95 -7.94 19.25
C LEU A 245 0.76 -8.34 20.71
N PRO A 246 1.37 -7.61 21.67
CA PRO A 246 1.18 -7.86 23.10
C PRO A 246 -0.30 -7.79 23.48
N LYS A 247 -0.75 -8.72 24.32
CA LYS A 247 -2.10 -8.68 24.90
C LYS A 247 -2.22 -7.53 25.88
N GLY A 248 -3.35 -6.82 25.87
CA GLY A 248 -3.68 -5.80 26.85
C GLY A 248 -3.12 -4.41 26.62
N GLY A 249 -2.69 -4.06 25.43
CA GLY A 249 -2.16 -2.74 25.14
C GLY A 249 -2.63 -2.17 23.80
N VAL A 250 -3.61 -1.31 23.83
CA VAL A 250 -3.78 -0.22 22.85
C VAL A 250 -3.84 1.08 23.63
#